data_4ae25112580a726b40ac018ca9b639a8
#
_entry.id   4ae25112580a726b40ac018ca9b639a8
#
_cell.length_a   1.000
_cell.length_b   1.000
_cell.length_c   1.000
_cell.angle_alpha   90.00
_cell.angle_beta   90.00
_cell.angle_gamma   90.00
#
_symmetry.space_group_name_H-M   'P 1'
#
loop_
_entity.id
_entity.type
_entity.pdbx_description
1 polymer ?
#
loop_
_entity_poly.entity_id
_entity_poly.type
_entity_poly.pdbx_seq_one_letter_code
_entity_poly.pdbx_strand_id
1 'polypeptide(L)'
;MSKRVLLTGASGFVGSHVLRHILVNTDWFVVCPTTFTHKGLTDRINVACDDLPDAYSRIKVIKTDLTAPISPVTAHAFGKIDYVINVASESHVDRSIEDPGPFIMNNVALICNMLDWARVAKPEKFLHVSTDEVYGPAPKGHAHKEWVDQFFPSNPYSASKAAQESIAFSYWRTYGIPLAITNTMNIIGETQDTEKFMPMVIKKVLNGETMKIHASPTGEVGSRYYLHARNQADGLLHVLKQHFPLYGESNVPEKFHIVGEREVDNLEMAQMIAKAVGKPLKYELEDFHSSRPGHDLRYALDGKKISDTGWKLPIPLEDSIKRTVEWTLNHREWLSL
;
A
#
# COMPACT_ATOMS: atom_id res chain seq x y z
N MET A 1 24.12 15.01 6.05
CA MET A 1 24.42 13.57 5.99
C MET A 1 23.24 12.89 5.32
N SER A 2 23.50 11.90 4.47
CA SER A 2 22.46 11.07 3.87
C SER A 2 21.65 10.34 4.96
N LYS A 3 20.32 10.28 4.81
CA LYS A 3 19.44 9.59 5.78
C LYS A 3 19.50 8.07 5.61
N ARG A 4 19.29 7.36 6.70
CA ARG A 4 19.17 5.91 6.72
C ARG A 4 17.73 5.52 7.03
N VAL A 5 17.07 4.84 6.09
CA VAL A 5 15.64 4.48 6.14
C VAL A 5 15.48 2.99 6.36
N LEU A 6 14.63 2.60 7.31
CA LEU A 6 14.14 1.24 7.45
C LEU A 6 12.81 1.12 6.66
N LEU A 7 12.83 0.38 5.56
CA LEU A 7 11.66 0.12 4.73
C LEU A 7 11.21 -1.33 4.91
N THR A 8 10.13 -1.54 5.67
CA THR A 8 9.53 -2.87 5.78
C THR A 8 8.71 -3.20 4.53
N GLY A 9 8.66 -4.47 4.15
CA GLY A 9 7.88 -4.89 2.99
C GLY A 9 8.50 -4.54 1.62
N ALA A 10 9.80 -4.22 1.55
CA ALA A 10 10.48 -3.85 0.30
C ALA A 10 10.44 -4.93 -0.78
N SER A 11 10.28 -6.21 -0.43
CA SER A 11 10.11 -7.34 -1.37
C SER A 11 8.65 -7.54 -1.83
N GLY A 12 7.70 -6.78 -1.27
CA GLY A 12 6.31 -6.74 -1.70
C GLY A 12 6.09 -5.77 -2.85
N PHE A 13 4.88 -5.81 -3.46
CA PHE A 13 4.53 -4.97 -4.59
C PHE A 13 4.68 -3.47 -4.28
N VAL A 14 3.98 -2.94 -3.28
CA VAL A 14 4.05 -1.51 -2.94
C VAL A 14 5.43 -1.12 -2.43
N GLY A 15 6.02 -1.95 -1.54
CA GLY A 15 7.32 -1.66 -0.95
C GLY A 15 8.46 -1.57 -1.96
N SER A 16 8.43 -2.35 -3.04
CA SER A 16 9.43 -2.27 -4.12
C SER A 16 9.36 -0.97 -4.91
N HIS A 17 8.15 -0.44 -5.13
CA HIS A 17 7.98 0.90 -5.74
C HIS A 17 8.45 2.03 -4.81
N VAL A 18 8.21 1.89 -3.49
CA VAL A 18 8.75 2.83 -2.50
C VAL A 18 10.28 2.79 -2.49
N LEU A 19 10.87 1.57 -2.51
CA LEU A 19 12.31 1.39 -2.60
C LEU A 19 12.87 2.11 -3.83
N ARG A 20 12.33 1.82 -5.03
CA ARG A 20 12.78 2.47 -6.28
C ARG A 20 12.64 3.99 -6.19
N HIS A 21 11.52 4.49 -5.67
CA HIS A 21 11.28 5.93 -5.57
C HIS A 21 12.29 6.62 -4.65
N ILE A 22 12.67 6.00 -3.53
CA ILE A 22 13.74 6.47 -2.64
C ILE A 22 15.08 6.50 -3.38
N LEU A 23 15.44 5.40 -4.07
CA LEU A 23 16.72 5.30 -4.79
C LEU A 23 16.87 6.32 -5.90
N VAL A 24 15.77 6.64 -6.61
CA VAL A 24 15.79 7.63 -7.72
C VAL A 24 15.82 9.08 -7.21
N ASN A 25 15.10 9.39 -6.13
CA ASN A 25 14.83 10.78 -5.74
C ASN A 25 15.61 11.25 -4.51
N THR A 26 16.44 10.39 -3.93
CA THR A 26 17.25 10.74 -2.74
C THR A 26 18.65 10.11 -2.81
N ASP A 27 19.53 10.53 -1.91
CA ASP A 27 20.83 9.88 -1.65
C ASP A 27 20.76 8.89 -0.46
N TRP A 28 19.58 8.52 0.02
CA TRP A 28 19.38 7.76 1.23
C TRP A 28 19.86 6.31 1.11
N PHE A 29 20.27 5.74 2.26
CA PHE A 29 20.57 4.33 2.40
C PHE A 29 19.34 3.60 2.95
N VAL A 30 18.94 2.49 2.33
CA VAL A 30 17.70 1.77 2.68
C VAL A 30 18.01 0.39 3.28
N VAL A 31 17.54 0.15 4.50
CA VAL A 31 17.56 -1.16 5.15
C VAL A 31 16.21 -1.84 4.90
N CYS A 32 16.23 -3.02 4.31
CA CYS A 32 15.06 -3.76 3.85
C CYS A 32 14.90 -5.07 4.63
N PRO A 33 14.28 -5.08 5.82
CA PRO A 33 13.94 -6.33 6.49
C PRO A 33 12.84 -7.06 5.71
N THR A 34 13.01 -8.36 5.47
CA THR A 34 12.06 -9.19 4.72
C THR A 34 12.18 -10.66 5.06
N THR A 35 11.09 -11.40 4.98
CA THR A 35 11.06 -12.86 5.13
C THR A 35 11.23 -13.60 3.81
N PHE A 36 10.92 -12.98 2.67
CA PHE A 36 10.72 -13.61 1.36
C PHE A 36 9.69 -14.75 1.40
N THR A 37 8.70 -14.63 2.26
CA THR A 37 7.56 -15.53 2.36
C THR A 37 6.33 -14.90 1.70
N HIS A 38 5.28 -15.69 1.47
CA HIS A 38 4.04 -15.27 0.81
C HIS A 38 4.31 -14.61 -0.55
N LYS A 39 4.03 -13.31 -0.66
CA LYS A 39 4.20 -12.49 -1.87
C LYS A 39 5.47 -11.63 -1.84
N GLY A 40 6.41 -11.89 -0.94
CA GLY A 40 7.72 -11.23 -0.91
C GLY A 40 8.68 -11.88 -1.90
N LEU A 41 8.98 -11.20 -3.02
CA LEU A 41 9.83 -11.72 -4.09
C LEU A 41 11.14 -10.94 -4.20
N THR A 42 12.26 -11.66 -4.32
CA THR A 42 13.58 -11.06 -4.61
C THR A 42 13.55 -10.26 -5.91
N ASP A 43 12.82 -10.76 -6.92
CA ASP A 43 12.72 -10.12 -8.23
C ASP A 43 12.12 -8.72 -8.18
N ARG A 44 11.23 -8.43 -7.22
CA ARG A 44 10.73 -7.07 -7.02
C ARG A 44 11.81 -6.10 -6.55
N ILE A 45 12.74 -6.57 -5.70
CA ILE A 45 13.90 -5.76 -5.29
C ILE A 45 14.83 -5.56 -6.48
N ASN A 46 15.05 -6.60 -7.29
CA ASN A 46 15.86 -6.49 -8.51
C ASN A 46 15.26 -5.47 -9.48
N VAL A 47 13.96 -5.56 -9.78
CA VAL A 47 13.25 -4.58 -10.64
C VAL A 47 13.33 -3.17 -10.05
N ALA A 48 13.26 -3.02 -8.73
CA ALA A 48 13.39 -1.71 -8.09
C ALA A 48 14.79 -1.09 -8.23
N CYS A 49 15.83 -1.93 -8.35
CA CYS A 49 17.23 -1.52 -8.49
C CYS A 49 17.70 -1.48 -9.95
N ASP A 50 16.92 -2.04 -10.87
CA ASP A 50 17.29 -2.12 -12.28
C ASP A 50 17.54 -0.73 -12.85
N ASP A 51 18.49 -0.63 -13.81
CA ASP A 51 18.95 0.61 -14.46
C ASP A 51 19.53 1.71 -13.51
N LEU A 52 19.71 1.41 -12.20
CA LEU A 52 20.30 2.34 -11.23
C LEU A 52 21.71 1.88 -10.81
N PRO A 53 22.79 2.52 -11.30
CA PRO A 53 24.18 2.01 -11.13
C PRO A 53 24.64 1.86 -9.68
N ASP A 54 24.13 2.70 -8.77
CA ASP A 54 24.52 2.74 -7.35
C ASP A 54 23.52 2.05 -6.41
N ALA A 55 22.40 1.50 -6.94
CA ALA A 55 21.29 1.00 -6.13
C ALA A 55 21.74 -0.03 -5.09
N TYR A 56 22.49 -1.06 -5.54
CA TYR A 56 22.93 -2.14 -4.64
C TYR A 56 23.93 -1.69 -3.57
N SER A 57 24.65 -0.60 -3.77
CA SER A 57 25.52 -0.01 -2.75
C SER A 57 24.76 0.76 -1.69
N ARG A 58 23.50 1.13 -1.97
CA ARG A 58 22.62 1.93 -1.11
C ARG A 58 21.51 1.12 -0.45
N ILE A 59 21.49 -0.19 -0.62
CA ILE A 59 20.51 -1.07 0.04
C ILE A 59 21.19 -2.12 0.92
N LYS A 60 20.50 -2.51 1.98
CA LYS A 60 20.86 -3.67 2.80
C LYS A 60 19.62 -4.52 3.03
N VAL A 61 19.56 -5.68 2.40
CA VAL A 61 18.50 -6.65 2.60
C VAL A 61 18.84 -7.51 3.81
N ILE A 62 17.92 -7.66 4.76
CA ILE A 62 18.09 -8.46 5.97
C ILE A 62 16.94 -9.46 6.05
N LYS A 63 17.25 -10.75 5.96
CA LYS A 63 16.24 -11.79 6.15
C LYS A 63 15.86 -11.86 7.63
N THR A 64 14.63 -11.44 7.94
CA THR A 64 14.10 -11.47 9.31
C THR A 64 12.57 -11.46 9.30
N ASP A 65 11.99 -12.17 10.24
CA ASP A 65 10.56 -12.17 10.48
C ASP A 65 10.19 -11.09 11.49
N LEU A 66 9.41 -10.10 11.06
CA LEU A 66 8.95 -8.99 11.89
C LEU A 66 7.74 -9.35 12.76
N THR A 67 7.15 -10.54 12.59
CA THR A 67 6.11 -11.05 13.51
C THR A 67 6.71 -11.56 14.83
N ALA A 68 8.02 -11.78 14.85
CA ALA A 68 8.78 -12.07 16.07
C ALA A 68 9.42 -10.81 16.65
N PRO A 69 9.67 -10.73 17.98
CA PRO A 69 10.39 -9.63 18.59
C PRO A 69 11.75 -9.38 17.93
N ILE A 70 12.07 -8.13 17.66
CA ILE A 70 13.35 -7.76 17.03
C ILE A 70 14.49 -7.97 18.03
N SER A 71 15.32 -8.98 17.75
CA SER A 71 16.45 -9.32 18.60
C SER A 71 17.51 -8.21 18.65
N PRO A 72 18.36 -8.14 19.70
CA PRO A 72 19.50 -7.22 19.73
C PRO A 72 20.44 -7.38 18.52
N VAL A 73 20.63 -8.60 18.01
CA VAL A 73 21.44 -8.88 16.82
C VAL A 73 20.79 -8.27 15.57
N THR A 74 19.47 -8.44 15.40
CA THR A 74 18.71 -7.85 14.30
C THR A 74 18.71 -6.33 14.38
N ALA A 75 18.48 -5.77 15.57
CA ALA A 75 18.54 -4.32 15.79
C ALA A 75 19.92 -3.74 15.47
N HIS A 76 21.01 -4.44 15.88
CA HIS A 76 22.37 -4.05 15.51
C HIS A 76 22.59 -4.10 14.00
N ALA A 77 22.04 -5.10 13.32
CA ALA A 77 22.13 -5.23 11.87
C ALA A 77 21.39 -4.11 11.13
N PHE A 78 20.30 -3.56 11.68
CA PHE A 78 19.63 -2.35 11.15
C PHE A 78 20.54 -1.13 11.25
N GLY A 79 21.32 -1.01 12.32
CA GLY A 79 22.14 0.15 12.64
C GLY A 79 21.29 1.35 13.09
N LYS A 80 21.88 2.54 13.09
CA LYS A 80 21.13 3.77 13.36
C LYS A 80 20.17 4.05 12.21
N ILE A 81 18.90 4.20 12.52
CA ILE A 81 17.83 4.49 11.54
C ILE A 81 17.28 5.90 11.83
N ASP A 82 17.20 6.72 10.79
CA ASP A 82 16.63 8.05 10.88
C ASP A 82 15.11 8.01 10.63
N TYR A 83 14.65 7.29 9.59
CA TYR A 83 13.25 7.18 9.24
C TYR A 83 12.80 5.73 9.11
N VAL A 84 11.56 5.47 9.52
CA VAL A 84 10.88 4.20 9.27
C VAL A 84 9.73 4.42 8.30
N ILE A 85 9.65 3.61 7.24
CA ILE A 85 8.48 3.49 6.38
C ILE A 85 7.95 2.07 6.56
N ASN A 86 6.86 1.93 7.32
CA ASN A 86 6.29 0.64 7.68
C ASN A 86 5.16 0.25 6.71
N VAL A 87 5.53 -0.52 5.67
CA VAL A 87 4.63 -1.00 4.61
C VAL A 87 4.23 -2.46 4.80
N ALA A 88 5.08 -3.26 5.47
CA ALA A 88 4.87 -4.70 5.64
C ALA A 88 3.51 -5.00 6.29
N SER A 89 2.71 -5.80 5.60
CA SER A 89 1.41 -6.29 6.06
C SER A 89 0.95 -7.41 5.13
N GLU A 90 0.23 -8.40 5.62
CA GLU A 90 -0.60 -9.20 4.75
C GLU A 90 -1.80 -8.38 4.29
N SER A 91 -2.13 -8.46 2.98
CA SER A 91 -3.10 -7.55 2.35
C SER A 91 -4.12 -8.25 1.44
N HIS A 92 -4.24 -9.56 1.50
CA HIS A 92 -5.16 -10.32 0.65
C HIS A 92 -6.49 -10.54 1.37
N VAL A 93 -7.53 -9.81 0.95
CA VAL A 93 -8.86 -9.84 1.60
C VAL A 93 -9.45 -11.25 1.63
N ASP A 94 -9.46 -11.97 0.49
CA ASP A 94 -10.06 -13.32 0.43
C ASP A 94 -9.37 -14.30 1.39
N ARG A 95 -8.02 -14.28 1.46
CA ARG A 95 -7.28 -15.08 2.44
C ARG A 95 -7.59 -14.69 3.88
N SER A 96 -7.84 -13.42 4.14
CA SER A 96 -8.25 -12.97 5.47
C SER A 96 -9.63 -13.48 5.87
N ILE A 97 -10.51 -13.73 4.90
CA ILE A 97 -11.84 -14.30 5.12
C ILE A 97 -11.74 -15.81 5.32
N GLU A 98 -10.87 -16.49 4.56
CA GLU A 98 -10.65 -17.94 4.66
C GLU A 98 -9.99 -18.34 5.99
N ASP A 99 -8.99 -17.59 6.46
CA ASP A 99 -8.25 -17.87 7.69
C ASP A 99 -7.99 -16.58 8.50
N PRO A 100 -9.00 -16.06 9.21
CA PRO A 100 -8.93 -14.73 9.84
C PRO A 100 -7.98 -14.65 11.03
N GLY A 101 -7.90 -15.67 11.87
CA GLY A 101 -7.11 -15.64 13.10
C GLY A 101 -5.61 -15.38 12.85
N PRO A 102 -4.91 -16.29 12.17
CA PRO A 102 -3.50 -16.14 11.84
C PRO A 102 -3.21 -14.84 11.07
N PHE A 103 -4.10 -14.46 10.13
CA PHE A 103 -3.98 -13.24 9.35
C PHE A 103 -3.97 -11.96 10.21
N ILE A 104 -4.94 -11.85 11.12
CA ILE A 104 -5.04 -10.72 12.07
C ILE A 104 -3.81 -10.71 12.99
N MET A 105 -3.45 -11.85 13.56
CA MET A 105 -2.31 -11.97 14.50
C MET A 105 -1.00 -11.59 13.81
N ASN A 106 -0.78 -11.99 12.56
CA ASN A 106 0.39 -11.57 11.77
C ASN A 106 0.49 -10.05 11.69
N ASN A 107 -0.59 -9.38 11.26
CA ASN A 107 -0.59 -7.93 11.07
C ASN A 107 -0.44 -7.15 12.39
N VAL A 108 -1.05 -7.64 13.47
CA VAL A 108 -0.92 -7.04 14.80
C VAL A 108 0.51 -7.23 15.35
N ALA A 109 1.09 -8.43 15.23
CA ALA A 109 2.44 -8.70 15.70
C ALA A 109 3.48 -7.83 14.96
N LEU A 110 3.33 -7.67 13.63
CA LEU A 110 4.21 -6.80 12.82
C LEU A 110 4.29 -5.38 13.38
N ILE A 111 3.16 -4.73 13.61
CA ILE A 111 3.16 -3.35 14.09
C ILE A 111 3.67 -3.25 15.53
N CYS A 112 3.28 -4.16 16.41
CA CYS A 112 3.75 -4.17 17.81
C CYS A 112 5.27 -4.27 17.89
N ASN A 113 5.88 -5.23 17.19
CA ASN A 113 7.32 -5.45 17.23
C ASN A 113 8.10 -4.28 16.62
N MET A 114 7.58 -3.68 15.54
CA MET A 114 8.20 -2.50 14.94
C MET A 114 8.15 -1.28 15.86
N LEU A 115 7.04 -1.07 16.56
CA LEU A 115 6.89 0.05 17.49
C LEU A 115 7.69 -0.17 18.79
N ASP A 116 7.75 -1.40 19.31
CA ASP A 116 8.61 -1.73 20.45
C ASP A 116 10.08 -1.49 20.14
N TRP A 117 10.53 -1.88 18.94
CA TRP A 117 11.88 -1.55 18.50
C TRP A 117 12.06 -0.03 18.32
N ALA A 118 11.12 0.68 17.71
CA ALA A 118 11.20 2.11 17.47
C ALA A 118 11.27 2.92 18.78
N ARG A 119 10.56 2.46 19.84
CA ARG A 119 10.63 3.06 21.17
C ARG A 119 12.05 3.09 21.74
N VAL A 120 12.87 2.07 21.43
CA VAL A 120 14.26 1.97 21.89
C VAL A 120 15.21 2.65 20.91
N ALA A 121 15.03 2.43 19.60
CA ALA A 121 15.88 2.95 18.54
C ALA A 121 15.72 4.46 18.30
N LYS A 122 14.56 5.04 18.65
CA LYS A 122 14.23 6.46 18.59
C LYS A 122 14.49 7.06 17.19
N PRO A 123 13.87 6.54 16.11
CA PRO A 123 13.96 7.16 14.81
C PRO A 123 13.36 8.58 14.85
N GLU A 124 13.84 9.46 13.99
CA GLU A 124 13.32 10.83 13.86
C GLU A 124 11.86 10.84 13.38
N LYS A 125 11.45 9.84 12.57
CA LYS A 125 10.09 9.70 12.02
C LYS A 125 9.71 8.23 11.82
N PHE A 126 8.47 7.91 12.17
CA PHE A 126 7.85 6.62 11.91
C PHE A 126 6.59 6.84 11.06
N LEU A 127 6.64 6.44 9.79
CA LEU A 127 5.53 6.52 8.85
C LEU A 127 4.87 5.14 8.71
N HIS A 128 3.61 5.01 9.15
CA HIS A 128 2.82 3.79 9.00
C HIS A 128 1.89 3.88 7.79
N VAL A 129 1.97 2.88 6.91
CA VAL A 129 1.12 2.79 5.71
C VAL A 129 -0.10 1.92 6.01
N SER A 130 -1.28 2.52 5.89
CA SER A 130 -2.59 1.89 6.09
C SER A 130 -3.43 1.94 4.81
N THR A 131 -4.72 1.71 4.92
CA THR A 131 -5.67 1.56 3.81
C THR A 131 -6.94 2.36 4.05
N ASP A 132 -7.66 2.71 2.99
CA ASP A 132 -9.03 3.26 3.00
C ASP A 132 -10.04 2.30 3.63
N GLU A 133 -9.81 1.00 3.50
CA GLU A 133 -10.74 -0.03 3.99
C GLU A 133 -10.97 0.00 5.51
N VAL A 134 -10.12 0.69 6.29
CA VAL A 134 -10.36 0.87 7.73
C VAL A 134 -11.64 1.63 8.04
N TYR A 135 -12.07 2.51 7.12
CA TYR A 135 -13.30 3.30 7.26
C TYR A 135 -14.57 2.54 6.83
N GLY A 136 -14.41 1.41 6.11
CA GLY A 136 -15.53 0.70 5.50
C GLY A 136 -16.12 1.43 4.29
N PRO A 137 -17.38 1.09 3.89
CA PRO A 137 -17.98 1.63 2.69
C PRO A 137 -18.26 3.14 2.80
N ALA A 138 -17.92 3.87 1.75
CA ALA A 138 -18.20 5.29 1.66
C ALA A 138 -19.57 5.52 0.97
N PRO A 139 -20.55 6.18 1.61
CA PRO A 139 -21.80 6.56 0.97
C PRO A 139 -21.57 7.41 -0.28
N LYS A 140 -22.50 7.35 -1.24
CA LYS A 140 -22.42 8.19 -2.45
C LYS A 140 -22.34 9.68 -2.08
N GLY A 141 -21.37 10.38 -2.67
CA GLY A 141 -21.12 11.80 -2.39
C GLY A 141 -20.35 12.09 -1.11
N HIS A 142 -20.00 11.07 -0.32
CA HIS A 142 -19.09 11.20 0.84
C HIS A 142 -17.70 10.66 0.53
N ALA A 143 -16.68 11.34 1.08
CA ALA A 143 -15.31 10.86 1.14
C ALA A 143 -14.79 10.98 2.58
N HIS A 144 -14.25 9.91 3.12
CA HIS A 144 -13.80 9.87 4.51
C HIS A 144 -12.64 10.83 4.76
N LYS A 145 -12.65 11.47 5.93
CA LYS A 145 -11.68 12.49 6.36
C LYS A 145 -10.86 12.01 7.55
N GLU A 146 -9.61 12.41 7.57
CA GLU A 146 -8.67 12.08 8.64
C GLU A 146 -9.17 12.57 10.00
N TRP A 147 -9.21 11.70 10.98
CA TRP A 147 -9.61 11.94 12.37
C TRP A 147 -11.06 12.46 12.56
N VAL A 148 -11.86 12.54 11.51
CA VAL A 148 -13.27 12.92 11.54
C VAL A 148 -14.16 11.69 11.46
N ASP A 149 -13.91 10.85 10.45
CA ASP A 149 -14.69 9.62 10.25
C ASP A 149 -14.16 8.47 11.13
N GLN A 150 -15.09 7.65 11.62
CA GLN A 150 -14.79 6.49 12.45
C GLN A 150 -14.40 5.28 11.59
N PHE A 151 -13.78 4.29 12.23
CA PHE A 151 -13.46 3.01 11.59
C PHE A 151 -14.69 2.09 11.60
N PHE A 152 -15.03 1.54 10.43
CA PHE A 152 -16.07 0.54 10.22
C PHE A 152 -15.58 -0.58 9.29
N PRO A 153 -14.53 -1.31 9.67
CA PRO A 153 -13.91 -2.31 8.79
C PRO A 153 -14.89 -3.44 8.45
N SER A 154 -15.01 -3.77 7.16
CA SER A 154 -15.97 -4.74 6.64
C SER A 154 -15.46 -6.18 6.61
N ASN A 155 -14.16 -6.41 6.79
CA ASN A 155 -13.53 -7.72 6.70
C ASN A 155 -12.33 -7.87 7.64
N PRO A 156 -11.78 -9.09 7.86
CA PRO A 156 -10.65 -9.31 8.77
C PRO A 156 -9.38 -8.55 8.40
N TYR A 157 -9.09 -8.37 7.10
CA TYR A 157 -7.95 -7.54 6.67
C TYR A 157 -8.12 -6.10 7.13
N SER A 158 -9.23 -5.46 6.78
CA SER A 158 -9.49 -4.06 7.16
C SER A 158 -9.55 -3.88 8.68
N ALA A 159 -10.08 -4.87 9.41
CA ALA A 159 -10.08 -4.88 10.87
C ALA A 159 -8.64 -4.95 11.43
N SER A 160 -7.77 -5.79 10.85
CA SER A 160 -6.37 -5.87 11.25
C SER A 160 -5.60 -4.57 11.00
N LYS A 161 -5.91 -3.85 9.91
CA LYS A 161 -5.32 -2.54 9.60
C LYS A 161 -5.84 -1.45 10.54
N ALA A 162 -7.12 -1.43 10.89
CA ALA A 162 -7.68 -0.53 11.90
C ALA A 162 -7.05 -0.77 13.28
N ALA A 163 -6.81 -2.04 13.65
CA ALA A 163 -6.07 -2.40 14.85
C ALA A 163 -4.63 -1.87 14.83
N GLN A 164 -3.93 -1.97 13.68
CA GLN A 164 -2.58 -1.41 13.53
C GLN A 164 -2.55 0.10 13.76
N GLU A 165 -3.51 0.85 13.23
CA GLU A 165 -3.60 2.30 13.46
C GLU A 165 -3.88 2.63 14.92
N SER A 166 -4.79 1.91 15.58
CA SER A 166 -5.11 2.10 16.99
C SER A 166 -3.91 1.80 17.90
N ILE A 167 -3.15 0.74 17.58
CA ILE A 167 -1.91 0.39 18.29
C ILE A 167 -0.87 1.49 18.07
N ALA A 168 -0.65 1.93 16.83
CA ALA A 168 0.30 2.99 16.53
C ALA A 168 -0.04 4.30 17.26
N PHE A 169 -1.33 4.67 17.30
CA PHE A 169 -1.81 5.82 18.08
C PHE A 169 -1.46 5.69 19.56
N SER A 170 -1.65 4.51 20.17
CA SER A 170 -1.34 4.28 21.57
C SER A 170 0.15 4.45 21.88
N TYR A 171 1.03 3.99 20.99
CA TYR A 171 2.48 4.15 21.13
C TYR A 171 2.93 5.60 20.95
N TRP A 172 2.34 6.34 20.01
CA TRP A 172 2.55 7.77 19.86
C TRP A 172 2.22 8.51 21.18
N ARG A 173 1.04 8.21 21.75
CA ARG A 173 0.55 8.88 22.95
C ARG A 173 1.35 8.51 24.20
N THR A 174 1.69 7.23 24.34
CA THR A 174 2.30 6.71 25.58
C THR A 174 3.82 6.84 25.59
N TYR A 175 4.46 6.63 24.45
CA TYR A 175 5.92 6.55 24.35
C TYR A 175 6.56 7.67 23.54
N GLY A 176 5.78 8.59 22.98
CA GLY A 176 6.29 9.73 22.24
C GLY A 176 6.99 9.38 20.93
N ILE A 177 6.53 8.32 20.23
CA ILE A 177 7.06 7.98 18.91
C ILE A 177 6.61 9.04 17.89
N PRO A 178 7.52 9.69 17.13
CA PRO A 178 7.15 10.65 16.09
C PRO A 178 6.43 9.91 14.93
N LEU A 179 5.10 9.82 15.00
CA LEU A 179 4.25 9.00 14.13
C LEU A 179 3.51 9.85 13.10
N ALA A 180 3.48 9.38 11.86
CA ALA A 180 2.43 9.71 10.91
C ALA A 180 1.80 8.44 10.34
N ILE A 181 0.53 8.52 9.97
CA ILE A 181 -0.24 7.45 9.34
C ILE A 181 -0.66 7.91 7.94
N THR A 182 -0.59 7.03 6.95
CA THR A 182 -1.16 7.30 5.63
C THR A 182 -2.19 6.25 5.28
N ASN A 183 -3.39 6.68 4.84
CA ASN A 183 -4.36 5.80 4.24
C ASN A 183 -4.34 6.00 2.73
N THR A 184 -4.39 4.90 2.00
CA THR A 184 -4.33 4.93 0.54
C THR A 184 -5.42 4.08 -0.07
N MET A 185 -5.72 4.36 -1.34
CA MET A 185 -6.74 3.69 -2.13
C MET A 185 -6.19 2.42 -2.83
N ASN A 186 -6.97 1.84 -3.73
CA ASN A 186 -6.55 0.66 -4.49
C ASN A 186 -5.32 0.95 -5.36
N ILE A 187 -4.21 0.29 -5.05
CA ILE A 187 -2.94 0.50 -5.74
C ILE A 187 -2.85 -0.38 -6.98
N ILE A 188 -2.37 0.21 -8.09
CA ILE A 188 -2.01 -0.46 -9.34
C ILE A 188 -0.54 -0.22 -9.68
N GLY A 189 0.04 -1.03 -10.54
CA GLY A 189 1.42 -0.83 -11.02
C GLY A 189 2.09 -2.10 -11.51
N GLU A 190 3.29 -1.94 -11.98
CA GLU A 190 4.18 -3.00 -12.45
C GLU A 190 4.47 -3.99 -11.30
N THR A 191 4.68 -5.26 -11.60
CA THR A 191 4.96 -6.34 -10.64
C THR A 191 3.83 -6.67 -9.65
N GLN A 192 2.61 -6.16 -9.87
CA GLN A 192 1.46 -6.50 -9.05
C GLN A 192 1.08 -7.99 -9.22
N ASP A 193 0.62 -8.63 -8.14
CA ASP A 193 0.21 -10.05 -8.16
C ASP A 193 -0.95 -10.31 -9.14
N THR A 194 -0.89 -11.43 -9.84
CA THR A 194 -1.85 -11.80 -10.90
C THR A 194 -3.28 -12.02 -10.40
N GLU A 195 -3.47 -12.21 -9.13
CA GLU A 195 -4.78 -12.29 -8.48
C GLU A 195 -5.47 -10.93 -8.28
N LYS A 196 -4.71 -9.82 -8.47
CA LYS A 196 -5.25 -8.47 -8.36
C LYS A 196 -5.90 -8.00 -9.66
N PHE A 197 -6.79 -7.02 -9.53
CA PHE A 197 -7.69 -6.61 -10.61
C PHE A 197 -6.98 -6.25 -11.92
N MET A 198 -5.98 -5.36 -11.88
CA MET A 198 -5.32 -4.88 -13.10
C MET A 198 -4.59 -5.99 -13.87
N PRO A 199 -3.66 -6.78 -13.28
CA PRO A 199 -3.01 -7.86 -14.02
C PRO A 199 -3.98 -8.97 -14.42
N MET A 200 -5.04 -9.24 -13.65
CA MET A 200 -6.09 -10.18 -14.04
C MET A 200 -6.82 -9.71 -15.30
N VAL A 201 -7.19 -8.42 -15.41
CA VAL A 201 -7.81 -7.87 -16.61
C VAL A 201 -6.86 -7.97 -17.80
N ILE A 202 -5.59 -7.58 -17.65
CA ILE A 202 -4.58 -7.69 -18.72
C ILE A 202 -4.49 -9.12 -19.23
N LYS A 203 -4.35 -10.10 -18.32
CA LYS A 203 -4.24 -11.53 -18.66
C LYS A 203 -5.46 -12.02 -19.43
N LYS A 204 -6.67 -11.75 -18.94
CA LYS A 204 -7.93 -12.17 -19.59
C LYS A 204 -8.14 -11.53 -20.94
N VAL A 205 -7.85 -10.22 -21.07
CA VAL A 205 -7.93 -9.51 -22.36
C VAL A 205 -6.94 -10.08 -23.38
N LEU A 206 -5.72 -10.38 -22.97
CA LEU A 206 -4.71 -11.01 -23.85
C LEU A 206 -5.17 -12.36 -24.38
N ASN A 207 -5.80 -13.17 -23.53
CA ASN A 207 -6.28 -14.52 -23.85
C ASN A 207 -7.66 -14.53 -24.53
N GLY A 208 -8.35 -13.39 -24.61
CA GLY A 208 -9.72 -13.32 -25.14
C GLY A 208 -10.77 -13.96 -24.24
N GLU A 209 -10.45 -14.09 -22.93
CA GLU A 209 -11.32 -14.62 -21.89
C GLU A 209 -12.32 -13.57 -21.39
N THR A 210 -13.46 -14.04 -20.83
CA THR A 210 -14.47 -13.16 -20.22
C THR A 210 -14.03 -12.71 -18.82
N MET A 211 -14.05 -11.40 -18.57
CA MET A 211 -13.82 -10.80 -17.26
C MET A 211 -15.13 -10.70 -16.47
N LYS A 212 -15.18 -11.25 -15.28
CA LYS A 212 -16.27 -11.04 -14.34
C LYS A 212 -16.09 -9.71 -13.62
N ILE A 213 -17.06 -8.84 -13.75
CA ILE A 213 -17.08 -7.52 -13.09
C ILE A 213 -18.15 -7.55 -12.00
N HIS A 214 -17.73 -7.35 -10.77
CA HIS A 214 -18.63 -7.37 -9.63
C HIS A 214 -19.57 -6.16 -9.65
N ALA A 215 -20.85 -6.42 -9.49
CA ALA A 215 -21.91 -5.42 -9.41
C ALA A 215 -22.89 -5.76 -8.29
N SER A 216 -23.69 -4.77 -7.87
CA SER A 216 -24.83 -5.01 -6.98
C SER A 216 -25.92 -5.85 -7.68
N PRO A 217 -26.91 -6.40 -6.96
CA PRO A 217 -28.07 -7.05 -7.57
C PRO A 217 -28.84 -6.16 -8.54
N THR A 218 -28.72 -4.84 -8.41
CA THR A 218 -29.34 -3.84 -9.30
C THR A 218 -28.44 -3.42 -10.47
N GLY A 219 -27.26 -4.04 -10.60
CA GLY A 219 -26.30 -3.77 -11.68
C GLY A 219 -25.37 -2.57 -11.45
N GLU A 220 -25.33 -2.01 -10.24
CA GLU A 220 -24.39 -0.94 -9.90
C GLU A 220 -22.98 -1.51 -9.72
N VAL A 221 -22.05 -1.07 -10.57
CA VAL A 221 -20.64 -1.52 -10.52
C VAL A 221 -19.90 -0.78 -9.41
N GLY A 222 -19.05 -1.51 -8.67
CA GLY A 222 -18.25 -0.93 -7.61
C GLY A 222 -17.20 0.06 -8.12
N SER A 223 -16.96 1.14 -7.37
CA SER A 223 -16.05 2.22 -7.78
C SER A 223 -14.91 2.46 -6.79
N ARG A 224 -13.77 2.95 -7.30
CA ARG A 224 -12.54 3.22 -6.56
C ARG A 224 -11.81 4.46 -7.10
N TYR A 225 -10.94 5.03 -6.29
CA TYR A 225 -9.90 5.97 -6.73
C TYR A 225 -8.61 5.19 -6.91
N TYR A 226 -8.36 4.68 -8.11
CA TYR A 226 -7.13 3.92 -8.38
C TYR A 226 -5.90 4.81 -8.33
N LEU A 227 -4.86 4.34 -7.65
CA LEU A 227 -3.61 5.06 -7.46
C LEU A 227 -2.42 4.20 -7.90
N HIS A 228 -1.51 4.76 -8.68
CA HIS A 228 -0.29 4.03 -9.04
C HIS A 228 0.69 3.97 -7.88
N ALA A 229 1.36 2.84 -7.69
CA ALA A 229 2.33 2.63 -6.60
C ALA A 229 3.45 3.68 -6.55
N ARG A 230 3.88 4.22 -7.70
CA ARG A 230 4.83 5.35 -7.76
C ARG A 230 4.26 6.65 -7.21
N ASN A 231 3.00 6.95 -7.50
CA ASN A 231 2.33 8.12 -6.97
C ASN A 231 2.16 8.00 -5.45
N GLN A 232 1.85 6.79 -4.95
CA GLN A 232 1.84 6.53 -3.51
C GLN A 232 3.23 6.75 -2.91
N ALA A 233 4.29 6.19 -3.52
CA ALA A 233 5.66 6.35 -3.04
C ALA A 233 6.09 7.83 -2.99
N ASP A 234 5.71 8.63 -3.98
CA ASP A 234 5.94 10.08 -3.99
C ASP A 234 5.22 10.77 -2.84
N GLY A 235 3.92 10.45 -2.64
CA GLY A 235 3.15 10.95 -1.50
C GLY A 235 3.75 10.57 -0.15
N LEU A 236 4.26 9.33 0.02
CA LEU A 236 4.95 8.91 1.25
C LEU A 236 6.21 9.73 1.51
N LEU A 237 7.03 9.99 0.49
CA LEU A 237 8.21 10.83 0.61
C LEU A 237 7.85 12.30 0.89
N HIS A 238 6.74 12.79 0.32
CA HIS A 238 6.22 14.11 0.64
C HIS A 238 5.78 14.21 2.11
N VAL A 239 5.06 13.20 2.63
CA VAL A 239 4.66 13.15 4.03
C VAL A 239 5.87 13.12 4.97
N LEU A 240 6.95 12.42 4.62
CA LEU A 240 8.19 12.43 5.41
C LEU A 240 8.84 13.82 5.52
N LYS A 241 8.50 14.78 4.66
CA LYS A 241 8.98 16.17 4.77
C LYS A 241 8.15 17.02 5.74
N GLN A 242 6.94 16.54 6.12
CA GLN A 242 6.07 17.25 7.06
C GLN A 242 6.58 17.10 8.50
N HIS A 243 6.12 17.98 9.40
CA HIS A 243 6.35 17.83 10.84
C HIS A 243 5.51 16.66 11.38
N PHE A 244 6.10 15.83 12.25
CA PHE A 244 5.40 14.77 12.98
C PHE A 244 5.28 15.21 14.44
N PRO A 245 4.11 15.74 14.86
CA PRO A 245 3.93 16.26 16.21
C PRO A 245 4.01 15.15 17.24
N LEU A 246 4.55 15.47 18.40
CA LEU A 246 4.49 14.60 19.57
C LEU A 246 3.21 14.86 20.36
N TYR A 247 2.86 13.91 21.26
CA TYR A 247 1.78 14.12 22.21
C TYR A 247 2.11 15.33 23.12
N GLY A 248 1.19 16.27 23.21
CA GLY A 248 1.41 17.57 23.88
C GLY A 248 1.56 18.73 22.89
N GLU A 249 2.12 18.50 21.69
CA GLU A 249 2.05 19.45 20.56
C GLU A 249 0.71 19.32 19.82
N SER A 250 0.17 18.11 19.80
CA SER A 250 -1.12 17.78 19.22
C SER A 250 -1.85 16.74 20.08
N ASN A 251 -3.16 16.61 19.89
CA ASN A 251 -3.99 15.55 20.50
C ASN A 251 -4.05 14.27 19.66
N VAL A 252 -3.61 14.35 18.40
CA VAL A 252 -3.56 13.23 17.43
C VAL A 252 -2.25 13.29 16.66
N PRO A 253 -1.69 12.14 16.23
CA PRO A 253 -0.54 12.12 15.32
C PRO A 253 -0.94 12.62 13.93
N GLU A 254 0.03 12.90 13.07
CA GLU A 254 -0.27 13.24 11.69
C GLU A 254 -0.92 12.05 10.97
N LYS A 255 -1.89 12.37 10.14
CA LYS A 255 -2.57 11.41 9.26
C LYS A 255 -2.87 12.06 7.93
N PHE A 256 -2.59 11.37 6.82
CA PHE A 256 -2.81 11.87 5.47
C PHE A 256 -3.46 10.81 4.60
N HIS A 257 -4.43 11.22 3.78
CA HIS A 257 -4.99 10.40 2.72
C HIS A 257 -4.28 10.65 1.40
N ILE A 258 -3.68 9.60 0.82
CA ILE A 258 -3.05 9.66 -0.50
C ILE A 258 -4.03 9.06 -1.50
N VAL A 259 -4.65 9.92 -2.31
CA VAL A 259 -5.83 9.57 -3.13
C VAL A 259 -5.48 9.64 -4.61
N GLY A 260 -6.11 8.76 -5.42
CA GLY A 260 -6.03 8.79 -6.87
C GLY A 260 -6.73 10.01 -7.47
N GLU A 261 -6.52 10.24 -8.76
CA GLU A 261 -6.96 11.44 -9.47
C GLU A 261 -8.49 11.62 -9.49
N ARG A 262 -9.21 10.54 -9.75
CA ARG A 262 -10.66 10.53 -9.86
C ARG A 262 -11.27 9.18 -9.50
N GLU A 263 -12.55 9.19 -9.19
CA GLU A 263 -13.33 7.97 -9.00
C GLU A 263 -13.60 7.29 -10.36
N VAL A 264 -13.41 5.98 -10.41
CA VAL A 264 -13.62 5.15 -11.61
C VAL A 264 -14.30 3.86 -11.16
N ASP A 265 -15.36 3.45 -11.86
CA ASP A 265 -15.93 2.14 -11.62
C ASP A 265 -15.07 1.00 -12.23
N ASN A 266 -15.24 -0.21 -11.73
CA ASN A 266 -14.41 -1.35 -12.14
C ASN A 266 -14.60 -1.73 -13.61
N LEU A 267 -15.77 -1.45 -14.23
CA LEU A 267 -15.98 -1.70 -15.66
C LEU A 267 -15.25 -0.65 -16.50
N GLU A 268 -15.37 0.63 -16.17
CA GLU A 268 -14.61 1.71 -16.81
C GLU A 268 -13.11 1.42 -16.73
N MET A 269 -12.61 1.04 -15.53
CA MET A 269 -11.21 0.68 -15.33
C MET A 269 -10.79 -0.50 -16.23
N ALA A 270 -11.60 -1.55 -16.33
CA ALA A 270 -11.31 -2.69 -17.21
C ALA A 270 -11.31 -2.30 -18.70
N GLN A 271 -12.20 -1.39 -19.13
CA GLN A 271 -12.23 -0.86 -20.49
C GLN A 271 -10.99 -0.03 -20.80
N MET A 272 -10.52 0.82 -19.86
CA MET A 272 -9.28 1.59 -20.02
C MET A 272 -8.06 0.67 -20.17
N ILE A 273 -7.97 -0.39 -19.35
CA ILE A 273 -6.91 -1.40 -19.45
C ILE A 273 -6.98 -2.12 -20.80
N ALA A 274 -8.15 -2.59 -21.24
CA ALA A 274 -8.33 -3.27 -22.50
C ALA A 274 -7.95 -2.39 -23.70
N LYS A 275 -8.30 -1.11 -23.66
CA LYS A 275 -7.88 -0.11 -24.63
C LYS A 275 -6.35 0.01 -24.70
N ALA A 276 -5.69 0.05 -23.52
CA ALA A 276 -4.23 0.12 -23.46
C ALA A 276 -3.55 -1.18 -23.97
N VAL A 277 -4.17 -2.35 -23.74
CA VAL A 277 -3.72 -3.65 -24.31
C VAL A 277 -3.92 -3.71 -25.82
N GLY A 278 -4.85 -2.92 -26.38
CA GLY A 278 -5.17 -2.91 -27.82
C GLY A 278 -6.08 -4.06 -28.26
N LYS A 279 -6.86 -4.66 -27.32
CA LYS A 279 -7.79 -5.75 -27.60
C LYS A 279 -9.16 -5.50 -26.96
N PRO A 280 -10.26 -6.06 -27.51
CA PRO A 280 -11.60 -5.89 -26.97
C PRO A 280 -11.74 -6.57 -25.59
N LEU A 281 -12.45 -5.91 -24.67
CA LEU A 281 -12.88 -6.49 -23.41
C LEU A 281 -14.14 -7.33 -23.63
N LYS A 282 -14.08 -8.61 -23.23
CA LYS A 282 -15.27 -9.42 -23.01
C LYS A 282 -15.57 -9.41 -21.51
N TYR A 283 -16.79 -9.11 -21.11
CA TYR A 283 -17.15 -9.07 -19.70
C TYR A 283 -18.58 -9.54 -19.43
N GLU A 284 -18.83 -9.91 -18.20
CA GLU A 284 -20.16 -10.17 -17.62
C GLU A 284 -20.24 -9.53 -16.24
N LEU A 285 -21.41 -9.04 -15.86
CA LEU A 285 -21.66 -8.56 -14.52
C LEU A 285 -22.04 -9.72 -13.61
N GLU A 286 -21.41 -9.79 -12.41
CA GLU A 286 -21.66 -10.84 -11.42
C GLU A 286 -22.08 -10.20 -10.09
N ASP A 287 -23.18 -10.68 -9.51
CA ASP A 287 -23.57 -10.28 -8.17
C ASP A 287 -22.53 -10.77 -7.14
N PHE A 288 -21.86 -9.82 -6.49
CA PHE A 288 -20.77 -10.11 -5.58
C PHE A 288 -21.23 -10.44 -4.14
N HIS A 289 -22.45 -10.06 -3.74
CA HIS A 289 -22.95 -10.34 -2.39
C HIS A 289 -23.04 -11.83 -2.09
N SER A 290 -23.30 -12.64 -3.10
CA SER A 290 -23.34 -14.09 -2.97
C SER A 290 -21.96 -14.75 -2.94
N SER A 291 -20.93 -14.12 -3.52
CA SER A 291 -19.61 -14.75 -3.72
C SER A 291 -18.50 -14.19 -2.84
N ARG A 292 -18.61 -12.94 -2.37
CA ARG A 292 -17.56 -12.24 -1.59
C ARG A 292 -18.14 -11.37 -0.46
N PRO A 293 -18.63 -11.97 0.64
CA PRO A 293 -19.10 -11.19 1.79
C PRO A 293 -17.96 -10.33 2.36
N GLY A 294 -18.28 -9.11 2.77
CA GLY A 294 -17.30 -8.17 3.33
C GLY A 294 -16.53 -7.34 2.29
N HIS A 295 -16.88 -7.42 1.00
CA HIS A 295 -16.44 -6.47 -0.01
C HIS A 295 -17.43 -5.32 -0.15
N ASP A 296 -16.92 -4.09 -0.20
CA ASP A 296 -17.73 -2.89 -0.31
C ASP A 296 -17.78 -2.39 -1.76
N LEU A 297 -18.96 -1.86 -2.15
CA LEU A 297 -19.16 -1.30 -3.50
C LEU A 297 -18.27 -0.07 -3.75
N ARG A 298 -18.15 0.79 -2.75
CA ARG A 298 -17.47 2.08 -2.89
C ARG A 298 -16.56 2.37 -1.72
N TYR A 299 -15.32 2.74 -2.03
CA TYR A 299 -14.39 3.37 -1.08
C TYR A 299 -14.03 4.76 -1.60
N ALA A 300 -13.96 5.74 -0.71
CA ALA A 300 -13.54 7.09 -1.05
C ALA A 300 -12.88 7.79 0.13
N LEU A 301 -11.74 8.41 -0.10
CA LEU A 301 -11.01 9.24 0.84
C LEU A 301 -10.95 10.69 0.35
N ASP A 302 -10.99 11.64 1.30
CA ASP A 302 -10.72 13.04 1.02
C ASP A 302 -9.21 13.29 1.02
N GLY A 303 -8.65 13.68 -0.12
CA GLY A 303 -7.21 13.99 -0.27
C GLY A 303 -6.87 15.46 -0.05
N LYS A 304 -7.81 16.27 0.48
CA LYS A 304 -7.60 17.72 0.61
C LYS A 304 -6.44 18.06 1.54
N LYS A 305 -6.30 17.37 2.66
CA LYS A 305 -5.23 17.68 3.63
C LYS A 305 -3.84 17.56 3.02
N ILE A 306 -3.53 16.46 2.31
CA ILE A 306 -2.20 16.33 1.69
C ILE A 306 -2.02 17.33 0.55
N SER A 307 -3.07 17.63 -0.21
CA SER A 307 -3.04 18.67 -1.26
C SER A 307 -2.76 20.05 -0.69
N ASP A 308 -3.33 20.41 0.47
CA ASP A 308 -3.10 21.69 1.15
C ASP A 308 -1.63 21.85 1.61
N THR A 309 -0.88 20.76 1.76
CA THR A 309 0.59 20.80 2.02
C THR A 309 1.43 21.03 0.76
N GLY A 310 0.77 21.19 -0.39
CA GLY A 310 1.42 21.42 -1.69
C GLY A 310 1.71 20.16 -2.50
N TRP A 311 1.34 18.95 -2.02
CA TRP A 311 1.48 17.74 -2.82
C TRP A 311 0.50 17.72 -3.99
N LYS A 312 1.01 17.30 -5.14
CA LYS A 312 0.21 17.07 -6.36
C LYS A 312 0.49 15.69 -6.89
N LEU A 313 -0.55 15.02 -7.35
CA LEU A 313 -0.43 13.71 -7.99
C LEU A 313 0.54 13.80 -9.20
N PRO A 314 1.66 13.06 -9.18
CA PRO A 314 2.70 13.23 -10.21
C PRO A 314 2.27 12.76 -11.61
N ILE A 315 1.52 11.66 -11.71
CA ILE A 315 1.19 11.01 -12.99
C ILE A 315 -0.32 10.73 -13.04
N PRO A 316 -1.02 11.19 -14.09
CA PRO A 316 -2.45 10.90 -14.29
C PRO A 316 -2.76 9.41 -14.36
N LEU A 317 -4.03 9.04 -14.15
CA LEU A 317 -4.49 7.65 -14.12
C LEU A 317 -4.29 6.96 -15.48
N GLU A 318 -4.68 7.62 -16.57
CA GLU A 318 -4.56 7.08 -17.93
C GLU A 318 -3.11 6.76 -18.30
N ASP A 319 -2.19 7.67 -17.97
CA ASP A 319 -0.75 7.47 -18.21
C ASP A 319 -0.19 6.34 -17.33
N SER A 320 -0.66 6.25 -16.11
CA SER A 320 -0.30 5.17 -15.18
C SER A 320 -0.74 3.81 -15.70
N ILE A 321 -1.98 3.69 -16.22
CA ILE A 321 -2.51 2.47 -16.84
C ILE A 321 -1.68 2.10 -18.06
N LYS A 322 -1.47 3.05 -18.99
CA LYS A 322 -0.72 2.83 -20.23
C LYS A 322 0.69 2.30 -19.93
N ARG A 323 1.42 2.96 -19.04
CA ARG A 323 2.79 2.56 -18.66
C ARG A 323 2.83 1.17 -18.02
N THR A 324 1.88 0.88 -17.10
CA THR A 324 1.81 -0.43 -16.46
C THR A 324 1.48 -1.54 -17.46
N VAL A 325 0.55 -1.31 -18.39
CA VAL A 325 0.21 -2.27 -19.45
C VAL A 325 1.41 -2.49 -20.35
N GLU A 326 2.05 -1.43 -20.83
CA GLU A 326 3.23 -1.51 -21.71
C GLU A 326 4.36 -2.30 -21.06
N TRP A 327 4.66 -2.00 -19.78
CA TRP A 327 5.65 -2.74 -19.01
C TRP A 327 5.27 -4.22 -18.90
N THR A 328 4.02 -4.52 -18.53
CA THR A 328 3.54 -5.90 -18.37
C THR A 328 3.58 -6.70 -19.68
N LEU A 329 3.29 -6.07 -20.82
CA LEU A 329 3.38 -6.72 -22.12
C LEU A 329 4.83 -7.11 -22.50
N ASN A 330 5.80 -6.35 -22.02
CA ASN A 330 7.23 -6.62 -22.19
C ASN A 330 7.80 -7.60 -21.13
N HIS A 331 7.06 -7.85 -20.03
CA HIS A 331 7.47 -8.70 -18.91
C HIS A 331 6.34 -9.70 -18.56
N ARG A 332 5.95 -10.52 -19.55
CA ARG A 332 4.78 -11.42 -19.43
C ARG A 332 4.94 -12.51 -18.38
N GLU A 333 6.16 -12.81 -17.98
CA GLU A 333 6.45 -13.73 -16.88
C GLU A 333 5.71 -13.34 -15.61
N TRP A 334 5.51 -12.05 -15.38
CA TRP A 334 4.75 -11.53 -14.23
C TRP A 334 3.24 -11.82 -14.28
N LEU A 335 2.71 -12.23 -15.42
CA LEU A 335 1.31 -12.71 -15.54
C LEU A 335 1.17 -14.20 -15.21
N SER A 336 2.26 -14.89 -14.90
CA SER A 336 2.30 -16.33 -14.61
C SER A 336 2.72 -16.63 -13.16
N LEU A 337 3.10 -15.62 -12.39
CA LEU A 337 3.55 -15.74 -10.99
C LEU A 337 2.38 -15.88 -10.00
#